data_0ced87c108466dfedacc848ce1bf185c
#
_entry.id   0ced87c108466dfedacc848ce1bf185c
#
_cell.length_a   1.000
_cell.length_b   1.000
_cell.length_c   1.000
_cell.angle_alpha   90.00
_cell.angle_beta   90.00
_cell.angle_gamma   90.00
#
_symmetry.space_group_name_H-M   'P 1'
#
loop_
_entity.id
_entity.type
_entity.pdbx_description
1 polymer ?
#
loop_
_entity_poly.entity_id
_entity_poly.type
_entity_poly.pdbx_seq_one_letter_code
_entity_poly.pdbx_strand_id
1 'polypeptide(L)'
;MNLQKCKNGHFYDGDMYSSCPHCAGQGAEPNKTVALVMPEEDSDGATIAIGADGKPVNESPGGHMIVEDDNQTMGIFMDERVENESKEPVVGWLVCTGGRFFGQDFKLKSGRNFIGRGRNMDICLEGELSVSRERHAAVIYEPRQNIFLVQPGESKELFYLDDEVVLSAKEIRKNSVLQVGDVTLMFVPCCDDVFQWEGSKNNK
;
A
#
# COMPACT_ATOMS: atom_id res chain seq x y z
N MET A 1 -6.60 34.94 23.33
CA MET A 1 -5.69 33.79 23.13
C MET A 1 -4.56 33.92 24.12
N ASN A 2 -4.62 33.21 25.23
CA ASN A 2 -3.66 33.30 26.33
C ASN A 2 -2.74 32.06 26.31
N LEU A 3 -1.61 32.17 25.62
CA LEU A 3 -0.68 31.05 25.44
C LEU A 3 0.14 30.84 26.72
N GLN A 4 -0.06 29.73 27.41
CA GLN A 4 0.68 29.35 28.62
C GLN A 4 1.63 28.18 28.37
N LYS A 5 2.72 28.13 29.13
CA LYS A 5 3.73 27.08 29.07
C LYS A 5 3.71 26.24 30.34
N CYS A 6 3.51 24.92 30.23
CA CYS A 6 3.54 24.02 31.38
C CYS A 6 4.97 23.69 31.85
N LYS A 7 5.10 23.04 33.01
CA LYS A 7 6.40 22.63 33.60
C LYS A 7 7.21 21.70 32.70
N ASN A 8 6.55 20.96 31.79
CA ASN A 8 7.18 20.03 30.83
C ASN A 8 7.46 20.66 29.47
N GLY A 9 7.29 21.99 29.36
CA GLY A 9 7.65 22.74 28.17
C GLY A 9 6.57 22.80 27.06
N HIS A 10 5.40 22.21 27.25
CA HIS A 10 4.29 22.27 26.27
C HIS A 10 3.57 23.61 26.34
N PHE A 11 3.17 24.13 25.18
CA PHE A 11 2.33 25.33 25.09
C PHE A 11 0.86 24.92 24.95
N TYR A 12 -0.03 25.62 25.65
CA TYR A 12 -1.47 25.41 25.56
C TYR A 12 -2.23 26.72 25.78
N ASP A 13 -3.47 26.80 25.34
CA ASP A 13 -4.32 27.98 25.50
C ASP A 13 -4.99 27.96 26.89
N GLY A 14 -4.59 28.92 27.73
CA GLY A 14 -5.12 29.08 29.09
C GLY A 14 -6.57 29.58 29.17
N ASP A 15 -7.13 30.07 28.06
CA ASP A 15 -8.54 30.45 27.99
C ASP A 15 -9.46 29.23 27.76
N MET A 16 -8.90 28.16 27.17
CA MET A 16 -9.63 26.92 26.88
C MET A 16 -9.36 25.79 27.86
N TYR A 17 -8.17 25.77 28.49
CA TYR A 17 -7.74 24.67 29.36
C TYR A 17 -7.16 25.20 30.66
N SER A 18 -7.71 24.77 31.79
CA SER A 18 -7.19 25.10 33.14
C SER A 18 -5.86 24.40 33.47
N SER A 19 -5.48 23.38 32.70
CA SER A 19 -4.22 22.64 32.81
C SER A 19 -3.78 22.10 31.46
N CYS A 20 -2.48 21.84 31.30
CA CYS A 20 -1.92 21.36 30.04
C CYS A 20 -2.55 20.02 29.61
N PRO A 21 -3.28 19.96 28.47
CA PRO A 21 -3.90 18.71 28.01
C PRO A 21 -2.88 17.62 27.64
N HIS A 22 -1.67 18.01 27.27
CA HIS A 22 -0.59 17.04 26.98
C HIS A 22 -0.01 16.39 28.23
N CYS A 23 -0.10 17.04 29.40
CA CYS A 23 0.39 16.51 30.66
C CYS A 23 -0.70 15.78 31.46
N ALA A 24 -1.96 16.11 31.26
CA ALA A 24 -3.09 15.47 31.93
C ALA A 24 -3.31 13.99 31.52
N GLY A 25 -2.70 13.57 30.37
CA GLY A 25 -2.72 12.18 29.91
C GLY A 25 -1.53 11.32 30.38
N GLN A 26 -0.57 11.84 31.15
CA GLN A 26 0.61 11.08 31.61
C GLN A 26 0.43 10.50 33.01
N GLY A 27 -0.62 9.72 33.19
CA GLY A 27 -0.89 8.92 34.38
C GLY A 27 -1.22 7.46 34.11
N ALA A 28 -0.93 6.96 32.90
CA ALA A 28 -1.11 5.54 32.58
C ALA A 28 0.22 4.94 32.15
N GLU A 29 0.68 3.93 32.89
CA GLU A 29 1.82 3.10 32.55
C GLU A 29 1.68 2.50 31.15
N PRO A 30 2.76 2.35 30.35
CA PRO A 30 2.71 1.73 29.03
C PRO A 30 2.56 0.24 29.21
N ASN A 31 1.36 -0.28 29.14
CA ASN A 31 0.95 -1.69 28.94
C ASN A 31 -0.27 -2.09 29.77
N LYS A 32 -1.33 -1.29 29.78
CA LYS A 32 -2.61 -1.80 30.25
C LYS A 32 -3.69 -1.44 29.22
N THR A 33 -4.10 -2.44 28.46
CA THR A 33 -5.32 -2.38 27.67
C THR A 33 -6.48 -2.19 28.66
N VAL A 34 -7.02 -0.97 28.71
CA VAL A 34 -8.22 -0.69 29.51
C VAL A 34 -9.39 -1.19 28.68
N ALA A 35 -10.01 -2.26 29.12
CA ALA A 35 -11.33 -2.65 28.63
C ALA A 35 -12.30 -1.51 28.92
N LEU A 36 -12.98 -1.01 27.89
CA LEU A 36 -14.11 -0.10 28.03
C LEU A 36 -15.22 -0.87 28.77
N VAL A 37 -15.36 -0.59 30.07
CA VAL A 37 -16.54 -1.02 30.84
C VAL A 37 -17.65 -0.06 30.42
N MET A 38 -18.56 -0.56 29.58
CA MET A 38 -19.85 0.09 29.36
C MET A 38 -20.68 -0.04 30.65
N PRO A 39 -21.40 1.00 31.07
CA PRO A 39 -22.35 0.88 32.19
C PRO A 39 -23.43 -0.13 31.81
N GLU A 40 -23.66 -1.08 32.69
CA GLU A 40 -24.80 -2.00 32.63
C GLU A 40 -26.06 -1.19 32.77
N GLU A 41 -26.81 -1.01 31.69
CA GLU A 41 -28.22 -0.72 31.74
C GLU A 41 -28.97 -1.98 31.33
N ASP A 42 -29.66 -2.52 32.31
CA ASP A 42 -30.61 -3.61 32.17
C ASP A 42 -31.66 -3.27 31.11
N SER A 43 -31.66 -3.96 30.00
CA SER A 43 -32.87 -4.27 29.25
C SER A 43 -32.58 -5.41 28.27
N ASP A 44 -33.31 -6.51 28.49
CA ASP A 44 -33.44 -7.65 27.58
C ASP A 44 -33.86 -7.16 26.17
N GLY A 45 -32.87 -6.89 25.34
CA GLY A 45 -33.04 -6.54 23.95
C GLY A 45 -32.58 -7.69 23.06
N ALA A 46 -33.29 -8.80 23.06
CA ALA A 46 -33.12 -9.80 22.02
C ALA A 46 -33.50 -9.11 20.68
N THR A 47 -32.52 -8.99 19.80
CA THR A 47 -32.73 -8.50 18.43
C THR A 47 -33.51 -9.56 17.67
N ILE A 48 -34.83 -9.36 17.52
CA ILE A 48 -35.67 -10.24 16.73
C ILE A 48 -35.53 -9.78 15.27
N ALA A 49 -35.10 -10.69 14.39
CA ALA A 49 -35.10 -10.43 12.96
C ALA A 49 -36.56 -10.35 12.47
N ILE A 50 -36.94 -9.23 11.86
CA ILE A 50 -38.27 -9.00 11.27
C ILE A 50 -38.12 -9.21 9.76
N GLY A 51 -38.92 -10.11 9.20
CA GLY A 51 -39.00 -10.30 7.75
C GLY A 51 -39.67 -9.12 7.03
N ALA A 52 -39.55 -9.06 5.71
CA ALA A 52 -40.05 -7.95 4.88
C ALA A 52 -41.58 -7.73 4.97
N ASP A 53 -42.32 -8.61 5.65
CA ASP A 53 -43.76 -8.58 5.91
C ASP A 53 -44.13 -8.18 7.35
N GLY A 54 -43.13 -7.72 8.15
CA GLY A 54 -43.30 -7.16 9.47
C GLY A 54 -43.66 -8.18 10.57
N LYS A 55 -43.45 -9.50 10.31
CA LYS A 55 -43.69 -10.54 11.32
C LYS A 55 -42.37 -11.13 11.84
N PRO A 56 -42.27 -11.49 13.13
CA PRO A 56 -41.07 -12.14 13.68
C PRO A 56 -40.87 -13.51 13.04
N VAL A 57 -39.67 -13.75 12.52
CA VAL A 57 -39.29 -15.04 11.97
C VAL A 57 -38.81 -15.94 13.12
N ASN A 58 -39.67 -16.88 13.50
CA ASN A 58 -39.38 -17.86 14.53
C ASN A 58 -39.15 -19.23 13.88
N GLU A 59 -37.99 -19.40 13.23
CA GLU A 59 -37.57 -20.72 12.77
C GLU A 59 -36.15 -21.01 13.27
N SER A 60 -36.09 -21.94 14.20
CA SER A 60 -34.87 -22.66 14.56
C SER A 60 -34.69 -23.81 13.57
N PRO A 61 -33.63 -23.86 12.78
CA PRO A 61 -33.13 -25.12 12.29
C PRO A 61 -32.01 -25.55 13.22
N GLY A 62 -32.28 -26.62 13.96
CA GLY A 62 -31.27 -27.37 14.65
C GLY A 62 -30.26 -27.97 13.66
N GLY A 63 -29.04 -27.49 13.76
CA GLY A 63 -27.89 -28.06 13.13
C GLY A 63 -26.77 -28.04 14.16
N HIS A 64 -26.69 -29.10 14.96
CA HIS A 64 -25.59 -29.35 15.86
C HIS A 64 -24.38 -29.74 15.00
N MET A 65 -23.54 -28.76 14.60
CA MET A 65 -22.23 -29.04 14.09
C MET A 65 -21.30 -29.29 15.27
N ILE A 66 -20.89 -30.53 15.42
CA ILE A 66 -19.74 -30.93 16.24
C ILE A 66 -18.54 -30.33 15.53
N VAL A 67 -17.95 -29.28 16.11
CA VAL A 67 -16.67 -28.74 15.67
C VAL A 67 -15.61 -29.58 16.35
N GLU A 68 -15.01 -30.50 15.62
CA GLU A 68 -13.76 -31.10 16.01
C GLU A 68 -12.68 -30.03 15.92
N ASP A 69 -11.86 -29.97 16.94
CA ASP A 69 -10.79 -29.03 17.25
C ASP A 69 -9.69 -29.12 16.17
N ASP A 70 -9.86 -28.33 15.11
CA ASP A 70 -8.79 -28.05 14.16
C ASP A 70 -8.51 -26.56 14.18
N ASN A 71 -7.30 -26.24 14.55
CA ASN A 71 -6.66 -24.94 14.67
C ASN A 71 -6.61 -24.18 13.32
N GLN A 72 -7.76 -24.05 12.64
CA GLN A 72 -7.92 -23.26 11.42
C GLN A 72 -8.53 -21.91 11.79
N THR A 73 -7.70 -20.88 11.74
CA THR A 73 -8.17 -19.50 11.74
C THR A 73 -8.95 -19.24 10.46
N MET A 74 -10.26 -19.48 10.49
CA MET A 74 -11.15 -19.03 9.41
C MET A 74 -11.34 -17.53 9.56
N GLY A 75 -10.74 -16.77 8.65
CA GLY A 75 -11.06 -15.37 8.46
C GLY A 75 -12.52 -15.22 7.96
N ILE A 76 -13.42 -14.78 8.86
CA ILE A 76 -14.87 -14.64 8.60
C ILE A 76 -15.20 -13.37 7.80
N PHE A 77 -14.27 -12.77 7.12
CA PHE A 77 -14.56 -11.63 6.26
C PHE A 77 -14.27 -11.98 4.80
N MET A 78 -15.15 -12.84 4.23
CA MET A 78 -15.34 -12.78 2.79
C MET A 78 -16.22 -11.58 2.50
N ASP A 79 -15.60 -10.42 2.33
CA ASP A 79 -16.24 -9.33 1.61
C ASP A 79 -16.37 -9.78 0.15
N GLU A 80 -17.57 -10.20 -0.26
CA GLU A 80 -17.90 -10.64 -1.62
C GLU A 80 -17.80 -9.51 -2.66
N ARG A 81 -17.21 -8.39 -2.30
CA ARG A 81 -16.86 -7.30 -3.21
C ARG A 81 -15.38 -7.30 -3.60
N VAL A 82 -14.78 -8.44 -3.77
CA VAL A 82 -13.60 -8.51 -4.62
C VAL A 82 -14.13 -8.44 -6.06
N GLU A 83 -14.38 -7.21 -6.51
CA GLU A 83 -14.44 -6.92 -7.93
C GLU A 83 -13.23 -7.63 -8.55
N ASN A 84 -13.52 -8.45 -9.56
CA ASN A 84 -12.52 -9.06 -10.43
C ASN A 84 -11.78 -7.95 -11.19
N GLU A 85 -11.07 -7.08 -10.48
CA GLU A 85 -9.96 -6.39 -11.08
C GLU A 85 -9.01 -7.50 -11.50
N SER A 86 -8.94 -7.72 -12.78
CA SER A 86 -7.93 -8.59 -13.38
C SER A 86 -6.58 -8.05 -12.92
N LYS A 87 -6.06 -8.62 -11.83
CA LYS A 87 -4.78 -8.19 -11.26
C LYS A 87 -3.74 -8.50 -12.30
N GLU A 88 -3.29 -7.45 -13.00
CA GLU A 88 -2.19 -7.59 -13.93
C GLU A 88 -1.01 -8.20 -13.19
N PRO A 89 -0.45 -9.29 -13.70
CA PRO A 89 0.63 -9.99 -13.03
C PRO A 89 1.87 -9.09 -12.92
N VAL A 90 2.55 -9.19 -11.79
CA VAL A 90 3.80 -8.45 -11.55
C VAL A 90 4.91 -9.11 -12.36
N VAL A 91 5.58 -8.33 -13.21
CA VAL A 91 6.68 -8.79 -14.05
C VAL A 91 8.06 -8.48 -13.45
N GLY A 92 8.13 -7.57 -12.48
CA GLY A 92 9.34 -7.15 -11.79
C GLY A 92 9.07 -6.06 -10.79
N TRP A 93 10.12 -5.55 -10.18
CA TRP A 93 10.08 -4.45 -9.22
C TRP A 93 11.19 -3.44 -9.49
N LEU A 94 10.91 -2.19 -9.14
CA LEU A 94 11.94 -1.19 -8.87
C LEU A 94 12.03 -1.03 -7.36
N VAL A 95 13.19 -1.29 -6.79
CA VAL A 95 13.45 -1.13 -5.35
C VAL A 95 14.27 0.13 -5.13
N CYS A 96 13.78 1.04 -4.30
CA CYS A 96 14.49 2.27 -4.00
C CYS A 96 15.67 1.99 -3.07
N THR A 97 16.88 2.23 -3.58
CA THR A 97 18.15 2.03 -2.85
C THR A 97 18.80 3.33 -2.41
N GLY A 98 18.25 4.48 -2.81
CA GLY A 98 18.74 5.80 -2.41
C GLY A 98 17.70 6.89 -2.56
N GLY A 99 17.86 7.98 -1.79
CA GLY A 99 16.93 9.09 -1.76
C GLY A 99 15.78 8.91 -0.77
N ARG A 100 14.76 9.75 -0.92
CA ARG A 100 13.63 9.87 0.03
C ARG A 100 12.82 8.58 0.22
N PHE A 101 12.76 7.72 -0.79
CA PHE A 101 11.97 6.50 -0.81
C PHE A 101 12.77 5.25 -0.45
N PHE A 102 13.92 5.42 0.18
CA PHE A 102 14.79 4.29 0.55
C PHE A 102 14.03 3.13 1.20
N GLY A 103 14.18 1.93 0.65
CA GLY A 103 13.53 0.70 1.11
C GLY A 103 12.13 0.45 0.55
N GLN A 104 11.53 1.38 -0.20
CA GLN A 104 10.25 1.15 -0.88
C GLN A 104 10.45 0.38 -2.18
N ASP A 105 9.44 -0.38 -2.56
CA ASP A 105 9.36 -1.08 -3.84
C ASP A 105 8.17 -0.59 -4.67
N PHE A 106 8.33 -0.66 -5.99
CA PHE A 106 7.31 -0.35 -6.96
C PHE A 106 7.13 -1.54 -7.90
N LYS A 107 5.91 -2.03 -8.02
CA LYS A 107 5.59 -3.17 -8.89
C LYS A 107 5.55 -2.74 -10.34
N LEU A 108 6.15 -3.55 -11.20
CA LEU A 108 6.10 -3.38 -12.65
C LEU A 108 5.07 -4.35 -13.24
N LYS A 109 4.31 -3.85 -14.19
CA LYS A 109 3.29 -4.58 -14.95
C LYS A 109 3.73 -4.76 -16.40
N SER A 110 3.04 -5.63 -17.15
CA SER A 110 3.27 -5.78 -18.58
C SER A 110 3.01 -4.45 -19.32
N GLY A 111 3.79 -4.20 -20.37
CA GLY A 111 3.72 -2.95 -21.10
C GLY A 111 4.51 -1.81 -20.47
N ARG A 112 3.99 -0.58 -20.53
CA ARG A 112 4.67 0.64 -20.08
C ARG A 112 4.28 1.00 -18.67
N ASN A 113 5.29 1.23 -17.81
CA ASN A 113 5.15 1.71 -16.46
C ASN A 113 5.82 3.09 -16.38
N PHE A 114 5.05 4.13 -16.19
CA PHE A 114 5.54 5.50 -16.18
C PHE A 114 6.01 5.92 -14.79
N ILE A 115 7.19 6.54 -14.75
CA ILE A 115 7.80 7.11 -13.54
C ILE A 115 7.56 8.61 -13.50
N GLY A 116 7.12 9.12 -12.37
CA GLY A 116 6.93 10.56 -12.14
C GLY A 116 6.48 10.84 -10.71
N ARG A 117 6.37 12.12 -10.33
CA ARG A 117 5.89 12.51 -9.00
C ARG A 117 4.38 12.70 -8.90
N GLY A 118 3.66 12.61 -10.02
CA GLY A 118 2.20 12.70 -10.05
C GLY A 118 1.54 11.41 -9.59
N ARG A 119 0.42 11.52 -8.88
CA ARG A 119 -0.32 10.35 -8.34
C ARG A 119 -0.92 9.43 -9.41
N ASN A 120 -0.99 9.90 -10.64
CA ASN A 120 -1.46 9.15 -11.81
C ASN A 120 -0.35 8.34 -12.49
N MET A 121 0.87 8.31 -11.93
CA MET A 121 1.98 7.53 -12.46
C MET A 121 2.01 6.14 -11.82
N ASP A 122 2.43 5.12 -12.59
CA ASP A 122 2.56 3.74 -12.11
C ASP A 122 3.62 3.63 -11.02
N ILE A 123 4.74 4.34 -11.20
CA ILE A 123 5.80 4.53 -10.20
C ILE A 123 5.72 5.98 -9.72
N CYS A 124 4.97 6.18 -8.64
CA CYS A 124 4.70 7.50 -8.09
C CYS A 124 5.74 7.88 -7.03
N LEU A 125 6.60 8.85 -7.36
CA LEU A 125 7.59 9.43 -6.45
C LEU A 125 7.05 10.75 -5.86
N GLU A 126 5.93 10.68 -5.14
CA GLU A 126 5.20 11.86 -4.66
C GLU A 126 6.07 12.75 -3.76
N GLY A 127 6.09 14.04 -4.09
CA GLY A 127 6.84 15.04 -3.33
C GLY A 127 8.33 15.11 -3.64
N GLU A 128 8.84 14.31 -4.59
CA GLU A 128 10.22 14.42 -5.06
C GLU A 128 10.33 15.49 -6.14
N LEU A 129 10.89 16.64 -5.78
CA LEU A 129 10.93 17.81 -6.67
C LEU A 129 11.95 17.67 -7.81
N SER A 130 12.95 16.83 -7.66
CA SER A 130 13.94 16.52 -8.69
C SER A 130 13.37 15.63 -9.81
N VAL A 131 12.17 15.06 -9.59
CA VAL A 131 11.46 14.22 -10.56
C VAL A 131 10.34 15.01 -11.22
N SER A 132 10.19 14.91 -12.54
CA SER A 132 9.09 15.53 -13.27
C SER A 132 7.74 15.03 -12.80
N ARG A 133 6.73 15.90 -12.90
CA ARG A 133 5.38 15.58 -12.47
C ARG A 133 4.82 14.37 -13.22
N GLU A 134 5.01 14.37 -14.53
CA GLU A 134 4.48 13.34 -15.40
C GLU A 134 5.59 12.76 -16.29
N ARG A 135 5.57 11.47 -16.49
CA ARG A 135 6.37 10.72 -17.46
C ARG A 135 7.83 11.17 -17.54
N HIS A 136 8.52 11.20 -16.39
CA HIS A 136 9.95 11.50 -16.37
C HIS A 136 10.73 10.45 -17.17
N ALA A 137 10.40 9.19 -16.94
CA ALA A 137 10.93 8.01 -17.62
C ALA A 137 9.84 6.93 -17.71
N ALA A 138 10.09 5.88 -18.46
CA ALA A 138 9.24 4.69 -18.47
C ALA A 138 10.09 3.41 -18.44
N VAL A 139 9.61 2.44 -17.67
CA VAL A 139 10.07 1.06 -17.72
C VAL A 139 9.07 0.24 -18.52
N ILE A 140 9.52 -0.51 -19.48
CA ILE A 140 8.68 -1.28 -20.40
C ILE A 140 9.05 -2.76 -20.27
N TYR A 141 8.04 -3.61 -20.09
CA TYR A 141 8.19 -5.04 -20.26
C TYR A 141 7.50 -5.47 -21.55
N GLU A 142 8.26 -6.12 -22.43
CA GLU A 142 7.78 -6.70 -23.69
C GLU A 142 7.72 -8.23 -23.53
N PRO A 143 6.49 -8.82 -23.44
CA PRO A 143 6.35 -10.22 -23.06
C PRO A 143 6.74 -11.21 -24.15
N ARG A 144 6.70 -10.83 -25.46
CA ARG A 144 7.03 -11.75 -26.55
C ARG A 144 8.51 -12.07 -26.61
N GLN A 145 9.35 -11.07 -26.33
CA GLN A 145 10.82 -11.21 -26.31
C GLN A 145 11.35 -11.42 -24.90
N ASN A 146 10.47 -11.28 -23.87
CA ASN A 146 10.84 -11.33 -22.46
C ASN A 146 11.98 -10.37 -22.12
N ILE A 147 11.86 -9.13 -22.57
CA ILE A 147 12.85 -8.10 -22.34
C ILE A 147 12.27 -6.93 -21.57
N PHE A 148 13.14 -6.30 -20.78
CA PHE A 148 12.85 -5.04 -20.12
C PHE A 148 13.65 -3.92 -20.75
N LEU A 149 12.97 -2.80 -20.99
CA LEU A 149 13.56 -1.61 -21.57
C LEU A 149 13.26 -0.41 -20.67
N VAL A 150 14.15 0.57 -20.67
CA VAL A 150 13.89 1.91 -20.16
C VAL A 150 13.95 2.91 -21.30
N GLN A 151 13.13 3.93 -21.23
CA GLN A 151 13.14 5.03 -22.19
C GLN A 151 12.87 6.36 -21.52
N PRO A 152 13.35 7.49 -22.09
CA PRO A 152 12.97 8.82 -21.67
C PRO A 152 11.46 9.02 -21.82
N GLY A 153 10.89 9.78 -20.93
CA GLY A 153 9.52 10.25 -21.04
C GLY A 153 9.43 11.56 -21.85
N GLU A 154 8.38 12.32 -21.57
CA GLU A 154 8.14 13.65 -22.18
C GLU A 154 8.80 14.78 -21.37
N SER A 155 9.55 14.42 -20.34
CA SER A 155 10.27 15.35 -19.48
C SER A 155 11.47 15.98 -20.17
N LYS A 156 11.81 17.19 -19.75
CA LYS A 156 13.09 17.82 -20.10
C LYS A 156 14.24 17.34 -19.21
N GLU A 157 13.90 16.77 -18.06
CA GLU A 157 14.88 16.24 -17.11
C GLU A 157 15.42 14.92 -17.62
N LEU A 158 16.71 14.70 -17.42
CA LEU A 158 17.41 13.49 -17.81
C LEU A 158 17.37 12.47 -16.68
N PHE A 159 17.44 11.20 -17.04
CA PHE A 159 17.69 10.10 -16.11
C PHE A 159 18.84 9.22 -16.58
N TYR A 160 19.39 8.42 -15.69
CA TYR A 160 20.57 7.63 -15.93
C TYR A 160 20.31 6.15 -15.67
N LEU A 161 20.94 5.30 -16.41
CA LEU A 161 21.00 3.85 -16.22
C LEU A 161 22.45 3.43 -16.04
N ASP A 162 22.78 2.85 -14.88
CA ASP A 162 24.14 2.42 -14.55
C ASP A 162 25.18 3.54 -14.82
N ASP A 163 24.88 4.76 -14.34
CA ASP A 163 25.64 6.02 -14.50
C ASP A 163 25.71 6.57 -15.95
N GLU A 164 25.04 5.94 -16.91
CA GLU A 164 24.98 6.43 -18.29
C GLU A 164 23.65 7.14 -18.57
N VAL A 165 23.70 8.31 -19.22
CA VAL A 165 22.49 9.04 -19.63
C VAL A 165 21.68 8.23 -20.65
N VAL A 166 20.37 8.17 -20.44
CA VAL A 166 19.45 7.48 -21.35
C VAL A 166 18.74 8.49 -22.24
N LEU A 167 19.12 8.52 -23.53
CA LEU A 167 18.54 9.39 -24.54
C LEU A 167 17.56 8.67 -25.48
N SER A 168 17.57 7.36 -25.50
CA SER A 168 16.67 6.50 -26.28
C SER A 168 16.38 5.22 -25.50
N ALA A 169 15.51 4.37 -26.03
CA ALA A 169 15.19 3.10 -25.39
C ALA A 169 16.47 2.23 -25.23
N LYS A 170 16.71 1.75 -24.00
CA LYS A 170 17.85 0.94 -23.62
C LYS A 170 17.37 -0.27 -22.81
N GLU A 171 17.95 -1.43 -23.08
CA GLU A 171 17.66 -2.66 -22.31
C GLU A 171 18.21 -2.53 -20.90
N ILE A 172 17.40 -3.00 -19.91
CA ILE A 172 17.82 -3.11 -18.52
C ILE A 172 17.91 -4.56 -18.10
N ARG A 173 18.85 -4.85 -17.20
CA ARG A 173 19.14 -6.19 -16.70
C ARG A 173 18.96 -6.24 -15.18
N LYS A 174 18.91 -7.43 -14.65
CA LYS A 174 18.86 -7.65 -13.20
C LYS A 174 19.97 -6.85 -12.50
N ASN A 175 19.55 -6.13 -11.45
CA ASN A 175 20.38 -5.25 -10.63
C ASN A 175 20.86 -3.96 -11.33
N SER A 176 20.44 -3.68 -12.56
CA SER A 176 20.67 -2.34 -13.15
C SER A 176 20.07 -1.26 -12.26
N VAL A 177 20.75 -0.15 -12.19
CA VAL A 177 20.40 0.99 -11.33
C VAL A 177 19.93 2.17 -12.18
N LEU A 178 18.70 2.60 -11.94
CA LEU A 178 18.13 3.80 -12.54
C LEU A 178 18.25 4.95 -11.54
N GLN A 179 18.82 6.06 -11.98
CA GLN A 179 18.82 7.31 -11.24
C GLN A 179 17.85 8.30 -11.90
N VAL A 180 16.78 8.64 -11.19
CA VAL A 180 15.72 9.54 -11.63
C VAL A 180 15.67 10.72 -10.66
N GLY A 181 16.23 11.86 -11.04
CA GLY A 181 16.50 12.95 -10.11
C GLY A 181 17.42 12.49 -8.98
N ASP A 182 17.01 12.74 -7.73
CA ASP A 182 17.75 12.33 -6.52
C ASP A 182 17.38 10.93 -6.02
N VAL A 183 16.53 10.20 -6.75
CA VAL A 183 16.08 8.86 -6.38
C VAL A 183 16.85 7.79 -7.16
N THR A 184 17.34 6.80 -6.44
CA THR A 184 18.07 5.66 -7.01
C THR A 184 17.19 4.41 -6.90
N LEU A 185 16.89 3.77 -8.02
CA LEU A 185 16.00 2.62 -8.14
C LEU A 185 16.76 1.43 -8.73
N MET A 186 16.83 0.32 -8.01
CA MET A 186 17.42 -0.92 -8.50
C MET A 186 16.33 -1.79 -9.14
N PHE A 187 16.60 -2.30 -10.33
CA PHE A 187 15.67 -3.18 -11.04
C PHE A 187 15.82 -4.64 -10.59
N VAL A 188 14.69 -5.25 -10.26
CA VAL A 188 14.58 -6.67 -9.87
C VAL A 188 13.53 -7.34 -10.78
N PRO A 189 13.93 -8.14 -11.77
CA PRO A 189 12.98 -8.86 -12.62
C PRO A 189 12.30 -10.01 -11.85
N CYS A 190 11.01 -10.21 -12.09
CA CYS A 190 10.29 -11.43 -11.81
C CYS A 190 10.28 -12.35 -13.02
N CYS A 191 10.05 -11.75 -14.20
CA CYS A 191 10.17 -12.46 -15.47
C CYS A 191 11.63 -12.43 -15.93
N ASP A 192 12.17 -13.61 -16.22
CA ASP A 192 13.56 -13.80 -16.68
C ASP A 192 13.63 -15.02 -17.61
N ASP A 193 14.81 -15.52 -17.90
CA ASP A 193 15.02 -16.70 -18.75
C ASP A 193 14.40 -17.98 -18.18
N VAL A 194 14.09 -17.99 -16.86
CA VAL A 194 13.55 -19.15 -16.14
C VAL A 194 12.03 -19.06 -16.01
N PHE A 195 11.50 -17.85 -15.85
CA PHE A 195 10.09 -17.63 -15.58
C PHE A 195 9.47 -16.54 -16.44
N GLN A 196 8.29 -16.83 -17.01
CA GLN A 196 7.40 -15.90 -17.71
C GLN A 196 5.95 -16.25 -17.46
N TRP A 197 5.09 -15.25 -17.32
CA TRP A 197 3.65 -15.49 -17.16
C TRP A 197 3.00 -16.10 -18.39
N GLU A 198 3.41 -15.71 -19.59
CA GLU A 198 2.82 -16.15 -20.87
C GLU A 198 3.46 -17.42 -21.44
N GLY A 199 4.69 -17.74 -21.05
CA GLY A 199 5.44 -18.91 -21.51
C GLY A 199 4.99 -20.24 -20.89
N SER A 200 4.30 -20.22 -19.77
CA SER A 200 3.83 -21.44 -19.06
C SER A 200 2.74 -22.23 -19.79
N LYS A 201 2.17 -21.71 -20.89
CA LYS A 201 1.09 -22.38 -21.62
C LYS A 201 1.57 -23.38 -22.69
N ASN A 202 2.87 -23.47 -22.97
CA ASN A 202 3.42 -24.31 -24.05
C ASN A 202 4.20 -25.53 -23.61
N ASN A 203 4.18 -25.90 -22.31
CA ASN A 203 4.70 -27.18 -21.86
C ASN A 203 3.56 -28.15 -21.55
N LYS A 204 2.92 -28.67 -22.59
CA LYS A 204 2.14 -29.91 -22.57
C LYS A 204 2.59 -30.79 -23.72
#